data_15bddf8b80d875187c5a7b83beaa9735
#
_entry.id   15bddf8b80d875187c5a7b83beaa9735
#
_cell.length_a   1.000
_cell.length_b   1.000
_cell.length_c   1.000
_cell.angle_alpha   90.00
_cell.angle_beta   90.00
_cell.angle_gamma   90.00
#
_symmetry.space_group_name_H-M   'P 1'
#
loop_
_entity.id
_entity.type
_entity.pdbx_description
1 polymer ?
#
loop_
_entity_poly.entity_id
_entity_poly.type
_entity_poly.pdbx_seq_one_letter_code
_entity_poly.pdbx_strand_id
1 'polypeptide(L)'
;MNIDKVLQILLEDCDGDKAENFLRFLSGKLWNLYDEYLMDKIKMAECEIAWNLNIPNAKENQTYNQTVEMPVLSSDKIAGVDIVLESITGLDEETHGLLLSVAPDGKSFSITGTPSLESFRKDGATAQSTFELTLRYIFTGIEMPSDRPVLEKKVPFVINQDPRKLWKDIPVDWDNMSEPKYKKDDTQSEYIKVEALPDGTPQKDIVAASKRGRSHAQEGKPRDDHFKMIHIDNGWYIMAVADGAGSAKFSREGSRIACEESVNYC
;
A
#
# COMPACT_ATOMS: atom_id res chain seq x y z
N MET A 1 51.15 -26.70 -15.83
CA MET A 1 51.55 -27.97 -15.17
C MET A 1 50.41 -28.93 -15.33
N ASN A 2 50.65 -30.12 -15.96
CA ASN A 2 49.56 -31.07 -16.22
C ASN A 2 49.28 -31.85 -14.91
N ILE A 3 48.09 -31.69 -14.37
CA ILE A 3 47.63 -32.32 -13.09
C ILE A 3 47.76 -33.85 -13.17
N ASP A 4 47.46 -34.47 -14.31
CA ASP A 4 47.53 -35.90 -14.49
C ASP A 4 48.98 -36.43 -14.34
N LYS A 5 49.95 -35.63 -14.80
CA LYS A 5 51.38 -35.97 -14.69
C LYS A 5 51.89 -35.84 -13.24
N VAL A 6 51.37 -34.89 -12.50
CA VAL A 6 51.67 -34.72 -11.06
C VAL A 6 51.04 -35.85 -10.24
N LEU A 7 49.79 -36.21 -10.53
CA LEU A 7 49.12 -37.32 -9.88
C LEU A 7 49.80 -38.64 -10.15
N GLN A 8 50.26 -38.88 -11.41
CA GLN A 8 50.99 -40.09 -11.78
C GLN A 8 52.33 -40.23 -11.02
N ILE A 9 53.11 -39.16 -10.91
CA ILE A 9 54.37 -39.13 -10.17
C ILE A 9 54.11 -39.40 -8.67
N LEU A 10 53.07 -38.83 -8.10
CA LEU A 10 52.75 -39.00 -6.68
C LEU A 10 52.21 -40.41 -6.38
N LEU A 11 51.59 -41.11 -7.33
CA LEU A 11 51.07 -42.45 -7.18
C LEU A 11 52.17 -43.52 -7.38
N GLU A 12 53.18 -43.25 -8.22
CA GLU A 12 54.30 -44.18 -8.44
C GLU A 12 55.26 -44.35 -7.23
N ASP A 13 55.34 -43.33 -6.35
CA ASP A 13 56.20 -43.33 -5.13
C ASP A 13 55.50 -43.72 -3.83
N CYS A 14 54.19 -44.06 -3.86
CA CYS A 14 53.43 -44.39 -2.65
C CYS A 14 53.06 -45.85 -2.54
N ASP A 15 53.27 -46.43 -1.36
CA ASP A 15 52.68 -47.69 -0.94
C ASP A 15 51.15 -47.63 -1.02
N GLY A 16 50.47 -48.73 -1.43
CA GLY A 16 49.02 -48.71 -1.73
C GLY A 16 48.11 -48.04 -0.70
N ASP A 17 48.29 -48.30 0.58
CA ASP A 17 47.51 -47.67 1.67
C ASP A 17 47.81 -46.17 1.84
N LYS A 18 49.04 -45.75 1.58
CA LYS A 18 49.45 -44.33 1.60
C LYS A 18 48.90 -43.57 0.41
N ALA A 19 48.88 -44.19 -0.80
CA ALA A 19 48.32 -43.64 -1.97
C ALA A 19 46.82 -43.41 -1.82
N GLU A 20 46.07 -44.34 -1.26
CA GLU A 20 44.60 -44.17 -0.98
C GLU A 20 44.34 -43.06 0.00
N ASN A 21 45.06 -42.97 1.10
CA ASN A 21 44.95 -41.91 2.10
C ASN A 21 45.30 -40.52 1.52
N PHE A 22 46.31 -40.45 0.65
CA PHE A 22 46.66 -39.23 -0.04
C PHE A 22 45.64 -38.76 -1.05
N LEU A 23 45.07 -39.69 -1.84
CA LEU A 23 43.99 -39.42 -2.77
C LEU A 23 42.71 -38.95 -2.03
N ARG A 24 42.38 -39.56 -0.90
CA ARG A 24 41.25 -39.13 -0.04
C ARG A 24 41.49 -37.71 0.49
N PHE A 25 42.70 -37.41 0.95
CA PHE A 25 43.07 -36.07 1.40
C PHE A 25 42.99 -35.03 0.26
N LEU A 26 43.56 -35.31 -0.92
CA LEU A 26 43.48 -34.45 -2.10
C LEU A 26 42.04 -34.22 -2.57
N SER A 27 41.26 -35.29 -2.64
CA SER A 27 39.84 -35.21 -2.98
C SER A 27 39.12 -34.24 -2.03
N GLY A 28 39.30 -34.40 -0.72
CA GLY A 28 38.67 -33.47 0.25
C GLY A 28 39.11 -32.02 0.08
N LYS A 29 40.40 -31.78 -0.21
CA LYS A 29 40.92 -30.41 -0.47
C LYS A 29 40.38 -29.84 -1.78
N LEU A 30 40.27 -30.60 -2.82
CA LEU A 30 39.69 -30.16 -4.11
C LEU A 30 38.20 -29.85 -3.99
N TRP A 31 37.47 -30.64 -3.22
CA TRP A 31 36.06 -30.37 -2.96
C TRP A 31 35.88 -29.06 -2.19
N ASN A 32 36.65 -28.81 -1.13
CA ASN A 32 36.58 -27.57 -0.39
C ASN A 32 36.88 -26.35 -1.25
N LEU A 33 37.92 -26.41 -2.08
CA LEU A 33 38.25 -25.33 -3.04
C LEU A 33 37.16 -25.10 -4.08
N TYR A 34 36.51 -26.17 -4.53
CA TYR A 34 35.39 -26.07 -5.46
C TYR A 34 34.17 -25.45 -4.80
N ASP A 35 33.84 -25.82 -3.58
CA ASP A 35 32.75 -25.20 -2.80
C ASP A 35 33.01 -23.71 -2.56
N GLU A 36 34.23 -23.32 -2.19
CA GLU A 36 34.61 -21.90 -2.04
C GLU A 36 34.42 -21.12 -3.35
N TYR A 37 34.84 -21.69 -4.49
CA TYR A 37 34.67 -21.09 -5.81
C TYR A 37 33.19 -20.93 -6.18
N LEU A 38 32.33 -21.91 -5.88
CA LEU A 38 30.89 -21.83 -6.12
C LEU A 38 30.21 -20.79 -5.21
N MET A 39 30.64 -20.70 -3.94
CA MET A 39 30.14 -19.66 -3.03
C MET A 39 30.54 -18.25 -3.48
N ASP A 40 31.73 -18.10 -4.04
CA ASP A 40 32.15 -16.81 -4.61
C ASP A 40 31.35 -16.45 -5.86
N LYS A 41 30.98 -17.42 -6.71
CA LYS A 41 30.03 -17.20 -7.83
C LYS A 41 28.66 -16.73 -7.34
N ILE A 42 28.14 -17.31 -6.27
CA ILE A 42 26.85 -16.90 -5.66
C ILE A 42 26.95 -15.46 -5.17
N LYS A 43 27.99 -15.10 -4.44
CA LYS A 43 28.22 -13.73 -3.98
C LYS A 43 28.32 -12.74 -5.15
N MET A 44 29.02 -13.11 -6.21
CA MET A 44 29.10 -12.29 -7.41
C MET A 44 27.70 -12.08 -8.02
N ALA A 45 26.91 -13.15 -8.14
CA ALA A 45 25.55 -13.08 -8.66
C ALA A 45 24.66 -12.17 -7.78
N GLU A 46 24.76 -12.26 -6.45
CA GLU A 46 24.04 -11.35 -5.52
C GLU A 46 24.40 -9.88 -5.74
N CYS A 47 25.67 -9.57 -5.99
CA CYS A 47 26.13 -8.20 -6.25
C CYS A 47 25.61 -7.64 -7.58
N GLU A 48 25.30 -8.49 -8.55
CA GLU A 48 24.80 -8.08 -9.87
C GLU A 48 23.27 -7.94 -9.91
N ILE A 49 22.54 -8.27 -8.83
CA ILE A 49 21.08 -8.12 -8.79
C ILE A 49 20.68 -6.67 -8.62
N ALA A 50 19.99 -6.12 -9.59
CA ALA A 50 19.28 -4.86 -9.44
C ALA A 50 17.89 -5.11 -8.82
N TRP A 51 17.76 -4.95 -7.51
CA TRP A 51 16.50 -5.14 -6.78
C TRP A 51 15.50 -3.99 -7.02
N ASN A 52 15.14 -3.75 -8.26
CA ASN A 52 14.16 -2.72 -8.65
C ASN A 52 12.76 -3.33 -8.76
N LEU A 53 12.28 -3.93 -7.67
CA LEU A 53 10.94 -4.49 -7.63
C LEU A 53 9.90 -3.36 -7.58
N ASN A 54 9.09 -3.25 -8.63
CA ASN A 54 8.00 -2.30 -8.65
C ASN A 54 6.76 -2.91 -8.00
N ILE A 55 6.61 -2.69 -6.69
CA ILE A 55 5.44 -3.13 -5.91
C ILE A 55 4.61 -1.89 -5.58
N PRO A 56 3.52 -1.63 -6.30
CA PRO A 56 2.64 -0.49 -5.99
C PRO A 56 2.05 -0.60 -4.59
N ASN A 57 1.84 0.54 -3.93
CA ASN A 57 1.15 0.55 -2.64
C ASN A 57 -0.28 0.02 -2.78
N ALA A 58 -0.68 -0.86 -1.88
CA ALA A 58 -2.07 -1.26 -1.73
C ALA A 58 -2.89 -0.16 -1.04
N LYS A 59 -4.21 -0.23 -1.15
CA LYS A 59 -5.13 0.67 -0.44
C LYS A 59 -6.09 -0.17 0.41
N GLU A 60 -6.19 0.18 1.68
CA GLU A 60 -7.10 -0.48 2.61
C GLU A 60 -8.54 -0.52 2.07
N ASN A 61 -9.20 -1.66 2.18
CA ASN A 61 -10.56 -1.93 1.71
C ASN A 61 -10.77 -1.81 0.18
N GLN A 62 -9.71 -1.86 -0.62
CA GLN A 62 -9.81 -1.91 -2.08
C GLN A 62 -9.14 -3.18 -2.59
N THR A 63 -9.74 -3.80 -3.59
CA THR A 63 -9.17 -5.00 -4.23
C THR A 63 -7.78 -4.68 -4.76
N TYR A 64 -6.83 -5.52 -4.39
CA TYR A 64 -5.44 -5.46 -4.83
C TYR A 64 -5.10 -6.73 -5.60
N ASN A 65 -4.52 -6.57 -6.78
CA ASN A 65 -4.08 -7.68 -7.61
C ASN A 65 -2.85 -7.22 -8.40
N GLN A 66 -1.68 -7.68 -7.98
CA GLN A 66 -0.41 -7.33 -8.62
C GLN A 66 0.44 -8.56 -8.80
N THR A 67 1.06 -8.66 -9.97
CA THR A 67 2.13 -9.62 -10.24
C THR A 67 3.43 -8.86 -10.39
N VAL A 68 4.47 -9.35 -9.74
CA VAL A 68 5.80 -8.74 -9.68
C VAL A 68 6.81 -9.73 -10.23
N GLU A 69 7.55 -9.31 -11.25
CA GLU A 69 8.61 -10.11 -11.85
C GLU A 69 9.87 -10.07 -10.99
N MET A 70 10.54 -11.22 -10.87
CA MET A 70 11.85 -11.31 -10.25
C MET A 70 12.90 -10.62 -11.13
N PRO A 71 13.97 -10.07 -10.54
CA PRO A 71 15.05 -9.45 -11.30
C PRO A 71 15.72 -10.45 -12.23
N VAL A 72 16.11 -9.98 -13.40
CA VAL A 72 16.90 -10.76 -14.36
C VAL A 72 18.37 -10.37 -14.24
N LEU A 73 19.25 -11.35 -14.17
CA LEU A 73 20.69 -11.13 -14.19
C LEU A 73 21.16 -10.93 -15.65
N SER A 74 21.74 -9.78 -15.93
CA SER A 74 22.14 -9.40 -17.30
C SER A 74 23.67 -9.28 -17.50
N SER A 75 24.45 -9.66 -16.50
CA SER A 75 25.93 -9.54 -16.55
C SER A 75 26.56 -10.72 -17.26
N ASP A 76 27.45 -10.44 -18.23
CA ASP A 76 28.26 -11.46 -18.90
C ASP A 76 29.12 -12.30 -17.95
N LYS A 77 29.44 -11.76 -16.76
CA LYS A 77 30.24 -12.45 -15.73
C LYS A 77 29.52 -13.66 -15.12
N ILE A 78 28.19 -13.66 -15.19
CA ILE A 78 27.30 -14.67 -14.60
C ILE A 78 26.31 -15.22 -15.63
N ALA A 79 26.76 -15.30 -16.89
CA ALA A 79 25.94 -15.83 -17.99
C ALA A 79 25.40 -17.23 -17.65
N GLY A 80 24.11 -17.44 -17.90
CA GLY A 80 23.42 -18.71 -17.62
C GLY A 80 23.00 -18.91 -16.16
N VAL A 81 23.21 -17.92 -15.29
CA VAL A 81 22.70 -17.93 -13.91
C VAL A 81 21.35 -17.21 -13.86
N ASP A 82 20.36 -17.85 -13.27
CA ASP A 82 19.01 -17.30 -13.10
C ASP A 82 18.61 -17.25 -11.62
N ILE A 83 17.72 -16.32 -11.27
CA ILE A 83 17.08 -16.23 -9.97
C ILE A 83 15.76 -17.01 -10.01
N VAL A 84 15.54 -17.85 -9.02
CA VAL A 84 14.27 -18.58 -8.82
C VAL A 84 13.78 -18.34 -7.41
N LEU A 85 12.60 -17.74 -7.29
CA LEU A 85 11.92 -17.53 -6.02
C LEU A 85 11.31 -18.85 -5.55
N GLU A 86 11.65 -19.28 -4.35
CA GLU A 86 11.07 -20.49 -3.73
C GLU A 86 9.86 -20.18 -2.87
N SER A 87 9.92 -19.09 -2.10
CA SER A 87 8.81 -18.69 -1.24
C SER A 87 8.82 -17.19 -0.97
N ILE A 88 7.66 -16.68 -0.60
CA ILE A 88 7.47 -15.31 -0.14
C ILE A 88 6.61 -15.31 1.12
N THR A 89 6.99 -14.52 2.12
CA THR A 89 6.29 -14.39 3.40
C THR A 89 6.21 -12.93 3.83
N GLY A 90 5.46 -12.65 4.89
CA GLY A 90 5.35 -11.31 5.48
C GLY A 90 3.94 -10.72 5.46
N LEU A 91 3.03 -11.33 4.69
CA LEU A 91 1.60 -11.03 4.69
C LEU A 91 0.83 -12.34 4.73
N ASP A 92 -0.37 -12.32 5.25
CA ASP A 92 -1.30 -13.44 5.29
C ASP A 92 -2.75 -12.97 5.07
N GLU A 93 -3.62 -13.88 4.66
CA GLU A 93 -5.01 -13.59 4.35
C GLU A 93 -5.83 -13.26 5.59
N GLU A 94 -5.53 -13.89 6.73
CA GLU A 94 -6.32 -13.75 7.96
C GLU A 94 -6.14 -12.36 8.60
N THR A 95 -4.90 -11.88 8.70
CA THR A 95 -4.59 -10.61 9.38
C THR A 95 -4.50 -9.42 8.45
N HIS A 96 -3.99 -9.62 7.22
CA HIS A 96 -3.75 -8.56 6.25
C HIS A 96 -4.81 -8.49 5.14
N GLY A 97 -5.61 -9.54 4.95
CA GLY A 97 -6.54 -9.66 3.83
C GLY A 97 -5.85 -9.87 2.48
N LEU A 98 -4.59 -10.34 2.51
CA LEU A 98 -3.75 -10.48 1.32
C LEU A 98 -3.13 -11.87 1.24
N LEU A 99 -3.21 -12.47 0.06
CA LEU A 99 -2.61 -13.75 -0.28
C LEU A 99 -1.36 -13.53 -1.13
N LEU A 100 -0.27 -14.20 -0.74
CA LEU A 100 0.98 -14.27 -1.47
C LEU A 100 1.08 -15.59 -2.22
N SER A 101 1.44 -15.57 -3.49
CA SER A 101 1.71 -16.78 -4.26
C SER A 101 2.91 -16.61 -5.19
N VAL A 102 3.71 -17.67 -5.33
CA VAL A 102 4.85 -17.75 -6.23
C VAL A 102 4.42 -18.48 -7.51
N ALA A 103 4.82 -17.96 -8.66
CA ALA A 103 4.59 -18.63 -9.93
C ALA A 103 5.33 -19.98 -9.98
N PRO A 104 4.82 -20.99 -10.70
CA PRO A 104 5.42 -22.32 -10.73
C PRO A 104 6.88 -22.35 -11.24
N ASP A 105 7.27 -21.37 -12.04
CA ASP A 105 8.63 -21.22 -12.56
C ASP A 105 9.55 -20.41 -11.63
N GLY A 106 9.01 -19.84 -10.54
CA GLY A 106 9.73 -18.98 -9.61
C GLY A 106 10.20 -17.66 -10.19
N LYS A 107 9.71 -17.24 -11.36
CA LYS A 107 10.14 -16.00 -12.03
C LYS A 107 9.30 -14.79 -11.64
N SER A 108 8.17 -15.00 -11.01
CA SER A 108 7.30 -13.94 -10.51
C SER A 108 6.55 -14.38 -9.26
N PHE A 109 5.96 -13.41 -8.56
CA PHE A 109 5.01 -13.65 -7.47
C PHE A 109 3.81 -12.73 -7.60
N SER A 110 2.71 -13.10 -7.01
CA SER A 110 1.52 -12.27 -6.97
C SER A 110 1.08 -11.97 -5.54
N ILE A 111 0.49 -10.79 -5.38
CA ILE A 111 -0.15 -10.32 -4.15
C ILE A 111 -1.59 -10.00 -4.51
N THR A 112 -2.54 -10.74 -3.93
CA THR A 112 -3.96 -10.60 -4.26
C THR A 112 -4.82 -10.54 -3.00
N GLY A 113 -5.96 -9.87 -3.07
CA GLY A 113 -6.92 -9.80 -1.98
C GLY A 113 -7.49 -8.40 -1.75
N THR A 114 -8.03 -8.18 -0.56
CA THR A 114 -8.54 -6.89 -0.12
C THR A 114 -7.86 -6.53 1.20
N PRO A 115 -6.87 -5.61 1.19
CA PRO A 115 -6.09 -5.32 2.38
C PRO A 115 -6.94 -4.80 3.53
N SER A 116 -6.67 -5.29 4.74
CA SER A 116 -7.25 -4.82 5.99
C SER A 116 -6.15 -4.42 6.97
N LEU A 117 -6.35 -3.31 7.67
CA LEU A 117 -5.45 -2.83 8.72
C LEU A 117 -6.10 -2.89 10.11
N GLU A 118 -7.26 -3.54 10.25
CA GLU A 118 -7.99 -3.58 11.53
C GLU A 118 -7.17 -4.19 12.67
N SER A 119 -6.46 -5.30 12.41
CA SER A 119 -5.59 -5.98 13.39
C SER A 119 -4.40 -5.14 13.84
N PHE A 120 -4.05 -4.09 13.09
CA PHE A 120 -2.90 -3.23 13.32
C PHE A 120 -3.26 -1.84 13.87
N ARG A 121 -4.56 -1.60 14.16
CA ARG A 121 -5.03 -0.35 14.77
C ARG A 121 -4.90 -0.43 16.29
N LYS A 122 -4.22 0.53 16.88
CA LYS A 122 -4.19 0.73 18.32
C LYS A 122 -5.05 1.95 18.68
N ASP A 123 -6.03 1.76 19.56
CA ASP A 123 -6.85 2.83 20.16
C ASP A 123 -7.51 3.82 19.17
N GLY A 124 -7.96 3.31 18.02
CA GLY A 124 -8.70 4.08 17.03
C GLY A 124 -7.88 5.14 16.28
N ALA A 125 -6.55 5.06 16.35
CA ALA A 125 -5.64 5.99 15.69
C ALA A 125 -5.07 5.39 14.39
N THR A 126 -3.86 5.81 14.04
CA THR A 126 -3.10 5.38 12.87
C THR A 126 -2.71 3.90 12.99
N ALA A 127 -2.99 3.08 12.00
CA ALA A 127 -2.52 1.70 11.94
C ALA A 127 -1.05 1.65 11.45
N GLN A 128 -0.35 0.58 11.81
CA GLN A 128 0.88 0.24 11.10
C GLN A 128 0.54 0.01 9.62
N SER A 129 1.20 0.69 8.72
CA SER A 129 0.91 0.68 7.28
C SER A 129 2.07 0.16 6.41
N THR A 130 3.23 -0.06 7.02
CA THR A 130 4.40 -0.60 6.32
C THR A 130 4.73 -1.97 6.89
N PHE A 131 4.86 -2.94 6.00
CA PHE A 131 5.15 -4.34 6.28
C PHE A 131 6.42 -4.74 5.54
N GLU A 132 7.02 -5.83 5.93
CA GLU A 132 8.22 -6.38 5.30
C GLU A 132 7.88 -7.71 4.64
N LEU A 133 8.08 -7.80 3.33
CA LEU A 133 8.05 -9.04 2.60
C LEU A 133 9.43 -9.68 2.63
N THR A 134 9.49 -10.98 2.92
CA THR A 134 10.73 -11.76 2.85
C THR A 134 10.64 -12.71 1.66
N LEU A 135 11.47 -12.46 0.66
CA LEU A 135 11.62 -13.32 -0.52
C LEU A 135 12.77 -14.29 -0.26
N ARG A 136 12.52 -15.59 -0.39
CA ARG A 136 13.52 -16.65 -0.32
C ARG A 136 13.75 -17.18 -1.72
N TYR A 137 14.99 -17.11 -2.18
CA TYR A 137 15.36 -17.41 -3.56
C TYR A 137 16.66 -18.20 -3.65
N ILE A 138 16.84 -18.86 -4.77
CA ILE A 138 18.06 -19.58 -5.12
C ILE A 138 18.57 -19.10 -6.47
N PHE A 139 19.86 -19.35 -6.73
CA PHE A 139 20.40 -19.25 -8.07
C PHE A 139 20.36 -20.62 -8.76
N THR A 140 19.89 -20.64 -10.00
CA THR A 140 20.01 -21.79 -10.91
C THR A 140 21.11 -21.55 -11.93
N GLY A 141 21.57 -22.61 -12.62
CA GLY A 141 22.72 -22.50 -13.55
C GLY A 141 24.09 -22.53 -12.86
N ILE A 142 24.13 -22.67 -11.54
CA ILE A 142 25.34 -22.99 -10.76
C ILE A 142 25.15 -24.40 -10.26
N GLU A 143 26.01 -25.33 -10.75
CA GLU A 143 25.98 -26.73 -10.29
C GLU A 143 26.68 -26.82 -8.92
N MET A 144 25.93 -27.14 -7.88
CA MET A 144 26.41 -27.31 -6.53
C MET A 144 26.49 -28.80 -6.20
N PRO A 145 27.60 -29.30 -5.63
CA PRO A 145 27.69 -30.68 -5.17
C PRO A 145 26.89 -30.93 -3.89
N SER A 146 26.60 -29.90 -3.13
CA SER A 146 25.78 -29.90 -1.92
C SER A 146 24.45 -29.15 -2.14
N ASP A 147 23.63 -29.06 -1.10
CA ASP A 147 22.39 -28.30 -1.13
C ASP A 147 22.63 -26.84 -1.48
N ARG A 148 21.84 -26.31 -2.42
CA ARG A 148 21.93 -24.91 -2.81
C ARG A 148 21.57 -24.00 -1.64
N PRO A 149 22.37 -22.94 -1.36
CA PRO A 149 22.01 -21.98 -0.35
C PRO A 149 20.75 -21.22 -0.76
N VAL A 150 19.76 -21.18 0.16
CA VAL A 150 18.60 -20.31 0.02
C VAL A 150 18.96 -18.94 0.58
N LEU A 151 18.81 -17.95 -0.26
CA LEU A 151 19.10 -16.55 0.06
C LEU A 151 17.80 -15.81 0.41
N GLU A 152 17.94 -14.71 1.14
CA GLU A 152 16.79 -13.92 1.56
C GLU A 152 16.93 -12.46 1.15
N LYS A 153 15.83 -11.89 0.66
CA LYS A 153 15.71 -10.47 0.40
C LYS A 153 14.47 -9.92 1.07
N LYS A 154 14.67 -8.89 1.87
CA LYS A 154 13.60 -8.13 2.50
C LYS A 154 13.24 -6.91 1.66
N VAL A 155 11.95 -6.73 1.43
CA VAL A 155 11.42 -5.60 0.66
C VAL A 155 10.22 -4.98 1.40
N PRO A 156 10.12 -3.63 1.44
CA PRO A 156 8.99 -2.98 2.08
C PRO A 156 7.73 -3.11 1.22
N PHE A 157 6.60 -3.26 1.89
CA PHE A 157 5.27 -3.23 1.30
C PHE A 157 4.38 -2.27 2.08
N VAL A 158 3.68 -1.37 1.39
CA VAL A 158 2.87 -0.33 2.02
C VAL A 158 1.39 -0.53 1.70
N ILE A 159 0.57 -0.52 2.75
CA ILE A 159 -0.89 -0.45 2.64
C ILE A 159 -1.32 0.96 3.07
N ASN A 160 -1.75 1.78 2.12
CA ASN A 160 -2.28 3.11 2.40
C ASN A 160 -3.60 2.97 3.15
N GLN A 161 -3.70 3.61 4.30
CA GLN A 161 -4.89 3.59 5.14
C GLN A 161 -6.10 4.23 4.45
N ASP A 162 -7.29 3.73 4.72
CA ASP A 162 -8.54 4.38 4.27
C ASP A 162 -8.66 5.77 4.93
N PRO A 163 -8.64 6.86 4.17
CA PRO A 163 -8.74 8.20 4.73
C PRO A 163 -9.99 8.42 5.57
N ARG A 164 -11.07 7.68 5.30
CA ARG A 164 -12.30 7.77 6.08
C ARG A 164 -12.15 7.29 7.53
N LYS A 165 -11.19 6.40 7.78
CA LYS A 165 -10.89 5.86 9.11
C LYS A 165 -9.90 6.71 9.91
N LEU A 166 -9.25 7.68 9.27
CA LEU A 166 -8.32 8.59 9.93
C LEU A 166 -9.04 9.74 10.67
N TRP A 167 -10.32 9.95 10.36
CA TRP A 167 -11.10 11.05 10.90
C TRP A 167 -12.02 10.58 12.01
N LYS A 168 -11.92 11.25 13.17
CA LYS A 168 -12.86 11.08 14.26
C LYS A 168 -14.02 12.02 14.06
N ASP A 169 -15.24 11.56 14.32
CA ASP A 169 -16.43 12.40 14.36
C ASP A 169 -16.71 12.78 15.81
N ILE A 170 -16.15 13.91 16.24
CA ILE A 170 -16.33 14.45 17.58
C ILE A 170 -17.64 15.25 17.59
N PRO A 171 -18.61 14.90 18.45
CA PRO A 171 -19.84 15.67 18.58
C PRO A 171 -19.54 17.14 18.92
N VAL A 172 -20.36 18.05 18.39
CA VAL A 172 -20.25 19.47 18.77
C VAL A 172 -20.75 19.66 20.19
N ASP A 173 -19.94 20.28 21.02
CA ASP A 173 -20.32 20.66 22.36
C ASP A 173 -21.14 21.97 22.35
N TRP A 174 -22.42 21.83 22.04
CA TRP A 174 -23.33 22.94 21.88
C TRP A 174 -23.56 23.74 23.21
N ASP A 175 -23.28 23.14 24.35
CA ASP A 175 -23.54 23.74 25.62
C ASP A 175 -22.40 24.65 26.09
N ASN A 176 -21.17 24.34 25.68
CA ASN A 176 -19.98 25.12 26.00
C ASN A 176 -19.46 25.97 24.83
N MET A 177 -20.18 26.05 23.72
CA MET A 177 -19.80 26.95 22.64
C MET A 177 -19.83 28.41 23.09
N SER A 178 -18.73 29.12 22.83
CA SER A 178 -18.60 30.57 23.11
C SER A 178 -19.37 31.44 22.12
N GLU A 179 -19.89 30.87 21.05
CA GLU A 179 -20.61 31.54 19.98
C GLU A 179 -22.13 31.51 20.20
N PRO A 180 -22.90 32.40 19.54
CA PRO A 180 -24.34 32.37 19.61
C PRO A 180 -24.89 30.98 19.22
N LYS A 181 -25.73 30.41 20.10
CA LYS A 181 -26.33 29.07 19.90
C LYS A 181 -27.54 29.15 18.96
N TYR A 182 -27.37 29.71 17.79
CA TYR A 182 -28.47 30.01 16.87
C TYR A 182 -29.04 28.77 16.17
N LYS A 183 -28.26 27.75 15.90
CA LYS A 183 -28.78 26.52 15.25
C LYS A 183 -27.92 25.30 15.61
N LYS A 184 -28.52 24.35 16.31
CA LYS A 184 -27.86 23.12 16.78
C LYS A 184 -27.98 22.02 15.71
N ASP A 185 -27.46 22.25 14.52
CA ASP A 185 -27.48 21.25 13.46
C ASP A 185 -26.13 21.10 12.77
N ASP A 186 -25.76 19.85 12.46
CA ASP A 186 -24.60 19.50 11.66
C ASP A 186 -24.97 19.21 10.19
N THR A 187 -26.26 19.23 9.90
CA THR A 187 -26.81 19.04 8.57
C THR A 187 -27.93 20.03 8.34
N GLN A 188 -28.08 20.51 7.13
CA GLN A 188 -29.23 21.23 6.63
C GLN A 188 -29.62 20.61 5.31
N SER A 189 -30.87 20.27 5.09
CA SER A 189 -31.40 19.81 3.82
C SER A 189 -32.77 20.40 3.60
N GLU A 190 -33.05 20.78 2.38
CA GLU A 190 -34.34 21.33 1.98
C GLU A 190 -34.68 20.85 0.58
N TYR A 191 -35.94 20.50 0.37
CA TYR A 191 -36.51 20.15 -0.93
C TYR A 191 -37.79 20.96 -1.12
N ILE A 192 -37.85 21.74 -2.19
CA ILE A 192 -39.04 22.49 -2.60
C ILE A 192 -39.57 21.84 -3.89
N LYS A 193 -40.69 21.17 -3.78
CA LYS A 193 -41.43 20.68 -4.91
C LYS A 193 -42.21 21.83 -5.50
N VAL A 194 -42.09 22.05 -6.82
CA VAL A 194 -42.75 23.15 -7.51
C VAL A 194 -43.80 22.60 -8.49
N GLU A 195 -45.04 22.98 -8.29
CA GLU A 195 -46.12 22.60 -9.19
C GLU A 195 -46.03 23.37 -10.53
N ALA A 196 -46.61 22.79 -11.59
CA ALA A 196 -46.67 23.48 -12.87
C ALA A 196 -47.46 24.79 -12.76
N LEU A 197 -47.11 25.76 -13.60
CA LEU A 197 -47.88 27.02 -13.70
C LEU A 197 -49.30 26.77 -14.15
N PRO A 198 -50.23 27.73 -13.91
CA PRO A 198 -51.64 27.59 -14.30
C PRO A 198 -51.84 27.33 -15.81
N ASP A 199 -50.91 27.73 -16.66
CA ASP A 199 -50.92 27.45 -18.10
C ASP A 199 -50.34 26.08 -18.46
N GLY A 200 -49.97 25.27 -17.47
CA GLY A 200 -49.39 23.94 -17.66
C GLY A 200 -47.90 23.93 -17.89
N THR A 201 -47.19 25.06 -17.84
CA THR A 201 -45.73 25.13 -17.98
C THR A 201 -45.06 24.43 -16.82
N PRO A 202 -44.24 23.37 -17.08
CA PRO A 202 -43.57 22.63 -16.01
C PRO A 202 -42.54 23.50 -15.31
N GLN A 203 -42.45 23.38 -14.00
CA GLN A 203 -41.47 24.03 -13.16
C GLN A 203 -40.40 23.02 -12.68
N LYS A 204 -39.28 23.51 -12.15
CA LYS A 204 -38.20 22.69 -11.63
C LYS A 204 -38.28 22.62 -10.12
N ASP A 205 -38.19 21.42 -9.59
CA ASP A 205 -37.95 21.24 -8.17
C ASP A 205 -36.56 21.79 -7.77
N ILE A 206 -36.42 22.26 -6.52
CA ILE A 206 -35.16 22.70 -5.96
C ILE A 206 -34.78 21.81 -4.79
N VAL A 207 -33.49 21.45 -4.75
CA VAL A 207 -32.94 20.68 -3.64
C VAL A 207 -31.58 21.26 -3.24
N ALA A 208 -31.35 21.39 -1.95
CA ALA A 208 -30.06 21.77 -1.42
C ALA A 208 -29.74 20.99 -0.14
N ALA A 209 -28.48 20.74 0.09
CA ALA A 209 -27.98 20.13 1.31
C ALA A 209 -26.62 20.71 1.71
N SER A 210 -26.43 20.88 3.02
CA SER A 210 -25.16 21.23 3.63
C SER A 210 -24.90 20.29 4.78
N LYS A 211 -23.68 19.78 4.89
CA LYS A 211 -23.27 18.87 5.97
C LYS A 211 -21.92 19.30 6.52
N ARG A 212 -21.74 19.12 7.82
CA ARG A 212 -20.47 19.34 8.48
C ARG A 212 -19.32 18.61 7.77
N GLY A 213 -18.26 19.34 7.43
CA GLY A 213 -17.06 18.80 6.83
C GLY A 213 -16.25 17.93 7.82
N ARG A 214 -15.41 17.05 7.28
CA ARG A 214 -14.61 16.12 8.10
C ARG A 214 -13.62 16.82 9.02
N SER A 215 -12.99 17.90 8.58
CA SER A 215 -12.09 18.71 9.41
C SER A 215 -12.80 19.26 10.64
N HIS A 216 -13.98 19.83 10.44
CA HIS A 216 -14.81 20.34 11.55
C HIS A 216 -15.29 19.20 12.46
N ALA A 217 -15.63 18.05 11.88
CA ALA A 217 -16.02 16.88 12.65
C ALA A 217 -14.89 16.37 13.56
N GLN A 218 -13.65 16.41 13.09
CA GLN A 218 -12.48 15.99 13.86
C GLN A 218 -12.14 16.99 15.00
N GLU A 219 -12.49 18.26 14.84
CA GLU A 219 -12.26 19.31 15.83
C GLU A 219 -13.46 19.55 16.75
N GLY A 220 -14.56 18.82 16.56
CA GLY A 220 -15.80 19.05 17.31
C GLY A 220 -16.48 20.38 16.97
N LYS A 221 -16.13 21.01 15.84
CA LYS A 221 -16.71 22.26 15.36
C LYS A 221 -17.98 22.02 14.55
N PRO A 222 -18.95 22.97 14.55
CA PRO A 222 -20.13 22.88 13.69
C PRO A 222 -19.78 23.10 12.21
N ARG A 223 -20.75 22.87 11.31
CA ARG A 223 -20.63 23.30 9.92
C ARG A 223 -20.69 24.83 9.84
N ASP A 224 -19.97 25.42 8.91
CA ASP A 224 -19.90 26.88 8.70
C ASP A 224 -20.74 27.35 7.52
N ASP A 225 -20.96 26.48 6.54
CA ASP A 225 -21.70 26.82 5.31
C ASP A 225 -23.20 26.88 5.56
N HIS A 226 -23.86 27.75 4.83
CA HIS A 226 -25.31 27.90 4.84
C HIS A 226 -25.88 28.04 3.43
N PHE A 227 -27.13 27.67 3.28
CA PHE A 227 -27.91 27.99 2.10
C PHE A 227 -29.33 28.45 2.48
N LYS A 228 -29.94 29.23 1.58
CA LYS A 228 -31.33 29.58 1.60
C LYS A 228 -31.89 29.53 0.19
N MET A 229 -33.08 28.98 0.01
CA MET A 229 -33.74 28.92 -1.27
C MET A 229 -35.23 29.17 -1.12
N ILE A 230 -35.82 29.83 -2.09
CA ILE A 230 -37.27 30.03 -2.22
C ILE A 230 -37.69 29.92 -3.67
N HIS A 231 -38.92 29.58 -3.88
CA HIS A 231 -39.63 29.70 -5.14
C HIS A 231 -40.75 30.73 -4.98
N ILE A 232 -40.88 31.63 -5.95
CA ILE A 232 -41.93 32.68 -5.95
C ILE A 232 -42.95 32.29 -7.00
N ASP A 233 -44.23 32.57 -6.72
CA ASP A 233 -45.40 32.15 -7.51
C ASP A 233 -45.33 32.61 -8.97
N ASN A 234 -44.51 33.60 -9.31
CA ASN A 234 -44.31 34.07 -10.69
C ASN A 234 -43.30 33.22 -11.50
N GLY A 235 -42.84 32.09 -10.94
CA GLY A 235 -41.89 31.18 -11.59
C GLY A 235 -40.40 31.50 -11.37
N TRP A 236 -40.08 32.46 -10.50
CA TRP A 236 -38.69 32.76 -10.15
C TRP A 236 -38.17 31.86 -9.03
N TYR A 237 -36.88 31.49 -9.16
CA TYR A 237 -36.14 30.75 -8.15
C TYR A 237 -35.04 31.64 -7.60
N ILE A 238 -34.99 31.79 -6.29
CA ILE A 238 -33.94 32.53 -5.61
C ILE A 238 -33.18 31.56 -4.73
N MET A 239 -31.87 31.46 -4.94
CA MET A 239 -31.00 30.55 -4.19
C MET A 239 -29.75 31.31 -3.77
N ALA A 240 -29.41 31.23 -2.50
CA ALA A 240 -28.15 31.76 -1.96
C ALA A 240 -27.39 30.63 -1.29
N VAL A 241 -26.09 30.58 -1.50
CA VAL A 241 -25.13 29.69 -0.81
C VAL A 241 -23.98 30.54 -0.33
N ALA A 242 -23.64 30.41 0.93
CA ALA A 242 -22.51 31.12 1.53
C ALA A 242 -21.59 30.13 2.25
N ASP A 243 -20.31 30.21 1.91
CA ASP A 243 -19.21 29.56 2.59
C ASP A 243 -18.82 30.41 3.82
N GLY A 244 -18.78 29.80 4.97
CA GLY A 244 -18.36 30.46 6.19
C GLY A 244 -16.84 30.55 6.30
N ALA A 245 -16.31 31.73 6.62
CA ALA A 245 -14.87 31.92 6.81
C ALA A 245 -14.38 31.14 8.05
N GLY A 246 -13.80 29.97 7.87
CA GLY A 246 -13.45 29.02 8.95
C GLY A 246 -12.52 29.54 10.03
N SER A 247 -11.83 30.66 9.80
CA SER A 247 -11.02 31.38 10.79
C SER A 247 -11.80 32.44 11.59
N ALA A 248 -13.03 32.77 11.18
CA ALA A 248 -13.83 33.83 11.83
C ALA A 248 -14.65 33.23 12.98
N LYS A 249 -14.70 33.95 14.11
CA LYS A 249 -15.41 33.54 15.31
C LYS A 249 -16.92 33.31 15.10
N PHE A 250 -17.53 34.07 14.18
CA PHE A 250 -18.96 34.00 13.88
C PHE A 250 -19.23 33.55 12.44
N SER A 251 -18.35 32.71 11.90
CA SER A 251 -18.37 32.19 10.55
C SER A 251 -19.75 31.66 10.14
N ARG A 252 -20.27 30.76 10.94
CA ARG A 252 -21.57 30.13 10.73
C ARG A 252 -22.74 31.11 10.75
N GLU A 253 -22.71 32.10 11.64
CA GLU A 253 -23.74 33.15 11.70
C GLU A 253 -23.64 34.11 10.51
N GLY A 254 -22.41 34.42 10.10
CA GLY A 254 -22.18 35.24 8.91
C GLY A 254 -22.73 34.62 7.63
N SER A 255 -22.47 33.34 7.41
CA SER A 255 -23.01 32.62 6.25
C SER A 255 -24.54 32.51 6.27
N ARG A 256 -25.13 32.29 7.45
CA ARG A 256 -26.57 32.26 7.64
C ARG A 256 -27.22 33.61 7.27
N ILE A 257 -26.73 34.68 7.90
CA ILE A 257 -27.25 36.04 7.62
C ILE A 257 -27.10 36.39 6.14
N ALA A 258 -25.92 36.10 5.55
CA ALA A 258 -25.68 36.37 4.14
C ALA A 258 -26.70 35.70 3.23
N CYS A 259 -27.03 34.44 3.49
CA CYS A 259 -28.04 33.71 2.69
C CYS A 259 -29.45 34.25 2.93
N GLU A 260 -29.85 34.44 4.20
CA GLU A 260 -31.19 34.88 4.54
C GLU A 260 -31.47 36.28 4.03
N GLU A 261 -30.58 37.23 4.28
CA GLU A 261 -30.75 38.62 3.81
C GLU A 261 -30.70 38.73 2.27
N SER A 262 -29.83 37.98 1.59
CA SER A 262 -29.77 37.96 0.13
C SER A 262 -31.11 37.50 -0.47
N VAL A 263 -31.67 36.43 0.06
CA VAL A 263 -32.95 35.88 -0.44
C VAL A 263 -34.12 36.80 -0.10
N ASN A 264 -34.11 37.44 1.09
CA ASN A 264 -35.19 38.34 1.51
C ASN A 264 -35.16 39.67 0.75
N TYR A 265 -33.99 40.10 0.25
CA TYR A 265 -33.83 41.34 -0.52
C TYR A 265 -34.33 41.21 -1.96
N CYS A 266 -34.21 40.02 -2.56
CA CYS A 266 -34.63 39.77 -3.93
C CYS A 266 -36.14 39.60 -4.07
#